data_2ff97e9a1a6b525c9ccbf3937a85bc1e
#
_entry.id   2ff97e9a1a6b525c9ccbf3937a85bc1e
#
_cell.length_a   1.000
_cell.length_b   1.000
_cell.length_c   1.000
_cell.angle_alpha   90.00
_cell.angle_beta   90.00
_cell.angle_gamma   90.00
#
_symmetry.space_group_name_H-M   'P 1'
#
loop_
_entity.id
_entity.type
_entity.pdbx_description
1 polymer ?
#
loop_
_entity_poly.entity_id
_entity_poly.type
_entity_poly.pdbx_seq_one_letter_code
_entity_poly.pdbx_strand_id
1 'polypeptide(L)'
;MDKRLKKHILVIAQYFYPEQFRINDICTEWVKRGYKVTVVTGIPNYPQGKYYDGYGLFKKRKETYKGMDIIRIPLIPRGNNAIMLALNYLSFVVSGFFWKIFTKIKADYVFIFEVSPMTQALPGVWYAKKRKIPCYLYVTDLWPENVEIVAGITNKRILNAIGVMVDYIYKRCDRIFTSSESFIQAIVDRGTEREKLEFWPQYAEDYYKPVDKRNAHIPEIPNDDIFNIIFAGNIGFAQGLDVLPEAAKILKETNTKVRFNIVGDGRFKETLKSNVEENQVADYFNFIDKQPATRIPEFMAVSDATLISLSKSKVFSITLPAKTQSCLACGVPVIVSADGEIQDVINKADAGVCSDAGDAKGLAENIQKLVSMPGQEHKDMAQNAVDYYQKNFDKETLLNRMDQWFSNINRNEGDKEYV
;
A
#
# COMPACT_ATOMS: atom_id res chain seq x y z
N MET A 1 -35.05 -4.72 13.32
CA MET A 1 -34.21 -4.21 12.24
C MET A 1 -34.13 -5.28 11.16
N ASP A 2 -34.74 -5.01 10.04
CA ASP A 2 -34.86 -5.93 8.91
C ASP A 2 -33.46 -6.19 8.33
N LYS A 3 -32.88 -7.39 8.54
CA LYS A 3 -31.61 -7.83 7.95
C LYS A 3 -31.84 -8.11 6.46
N ARG A 4 -32.18 -7.09 5.67
CA ARG A 4 -31.98 -7.22 4.21
C ARG A 4 -30.49 -7.45 3.99
N LEU A 5 -30.14 -8.62 3.50
CA LEU A 5 -28.78 -8.91 3.04
C LEU A 5 -28.35 -7.77 2.10
N LYS A 6 -27.36 -7.01 2.50
CA LYS A 6 -26.72 -6.05 1.60
C LYS A 6 -26.21 -6.82 0.36
N LYS A 7 -26.05 -6.11 -0.73
CA LYS A 7 -25.68 -6.67 -2.03
C LYS A 7 -24.40 -7.52 -1.99
N HIS A 8 -24.23 -8.34 -3.01
CA HIS A 8 -23.09 -9.26 -3.15
C HIS A 8 -21.94 -8.60 -3.90
N ILE A 9 -20.81 -8.43 -3.27
CA ILE A 9 -19.57 -7.90 -3.84
C ILE A 9 -18.68 -9.08 -4.27
N LEU A 10 -18.32 -9.10 -5.55
CA LEU A 10 -17.28 -10.00 -6.07
C LEU A 10 -15.97 -9.24 -6.11
N VAL A 11 -15.02 -9.65 -5.30
CA VAL A 11 -13.67 -9.07 -5.25
C VAL A 11 -12.72 -9.87 -6.13
N ILE A 12 -11.96 -9.17 -6.96
CA ILE A 12 -10.87 -9.75 -7.74
C ILE A 12 -9.56 -9.16 -7.21
N ALA A 13 -8.69 -10.02 -6.69
CA ALA A 13 -7.36 -9.67 -6.23
C ALA A 13 -6.42 -10.85 -6.41
N GLN A 14 -5.30 -10.68 -7.13
CA GLN A 14 -4.37 -11.78 -7.36
C GLN A 14 -3.78 -12.31 -6.05
N TYR A 15 -3.57 -11.43 -5.07
CA TYR A 15 -3.05 -11.73 -3.74
C TYR A 15 -4.13 -11.48 -2.68
N PHE A 16 -4.33 -12.45 -1.82
CA PHE A 16 -5.31 -12.40 -0.73
C PHE A 16 -4.89 -13.33 0.40
N TYR A 17 -5.61 -13.31 1.52
CA TYR A 17 -5.36 -14.19 2.66
C TYR A 17 -4.91 -15.61 2.23
N PRO A 18 -3.86 -16.20 2.85
CA PRO A 18 -3.11 -15.75 4.03
C PRO A 18 -2.03 -14.70 3.76
N GLU A 19 -1.83 -14.28 2.52
CA GLU A 19 -0.97 -13.16 2.17
C GLU A 19 -1.55 -11.86 2.74
N GLN A 20 -0.70 -11.00 3.30
CA GLN A 20 -1.15 -9.80 4.01
C GLN A 20 -1.22 -8.60 3.05
N PHE A 21 -2.42 -8.26 2.65
CA PHE A 21 -2.74 -7.09 1.82
C PHE A 21 -3.92 -6.32 2.42
N ARG A 22 -3.98 -5.04 2.18
CA ARG A 22 -5.06 -4.16 2.68
C ARG A 22 -6.46 -4.66 2.32
N ILE A 23 -6.61 -5.30 1.18
CA ILE A 23 -7.90 -5.86 0.74
C ILE A 23 -8.48 -6.89 1.72
N ASN A 24 -7.64 -7.57 2.51
CA ASN A 24 -8.11 -8.52 3.51
C ASN A 24 -8.94 -7.80 4.60
N ASP A 25 -8.47 -6.63 5.04
CA ASP A 25 -9.18 -5.80 6.01
C ASP A 25 -10.43 -5.18 5.38
N ILE A 26 -10.33 -4.59 4.20
CA ILE A 26 -11.46 -3.99 3.47
C ILE A 26 -12.60 -5.01 3.31
N CYS A 27 -12.29 -6.23 2.86
CA CYS A 27 -13.30 -7.29 2.73
C CYS A 27 -13.90 -7.71 4.08
N THR A 28 -13.09 -7.75 5.14
CA THR A 28 -13.57 -8.05 6.49
C THR A 28 -14.57 -7.00 6.97
N GLU A 29 -14.28 -5.72 6.73
CA GLU A 29 -15.18 -4.63 7.08
C GLU A 29 -16.48 -4.67 6.27
N TRP A 30 -16.46 -4.98 4.98
CA TRP A 30 -17.68 -5.16 4.20
C TRP A 30 -18.56 -6.31 4.74
N VAL A 31 -17.95 -7.43 5.16
CA VAL A 31 -18.71 -8.52 5.80
C VAL A 31 -19.35 -8.04 7.10
N LYS A 32 -18.61 -7.33 7.96
CA LYS A 32 -19.17 -6.74 9.21
C LYS A 32 -20.33 -5.79 8.92
N ARG A 33 -20.26 -5.03 7.82
CA ARG A 33 -21.30 -4.11 7.35
C ARG A 33 -22.47 -4.83 6.67
N GLY A 34 -22.46 -6.17 6.59
CA GLY A 34 -23.56 -7.02 6.12
C GLY A 34 -23.55 -7.29 4.61
N TYR A 35 -22.49 -6.96 3.88
CA TYR A 35 -22.34 -7.37 2.49
C TYR A 35 -21.99 -8.87 2.41
N LYS A 36 -22.53 -9.54 1.40
CA LYS A 36 -21.98 -10.82 0.98
C LYS A 36 -20.70 -10.55 0.18
N VAL A 37 -19.59 -11.15 0.56
CA VAL A 37 -18.30 -10.98 -0.11
C VAL A 37 -17.81 -12.32 -0.64
N THR A 38 -17.49 -12.37 -1.92
CA THR A 38 -16.79 -13.51 -2.53
C THR A 38 -15.50 -13.00 -3.17
N VAL A 39 -14.38 -13.57 -2.81
CA VAL A 39 -13.06 -13.19 -3.34
C VAL A 39 -12.56 -14.24 -4.33
N VAL A 40 -12.18 -13.81 -5.51
CA VAL A 40 -11.46 -14.62 -6.49
C VAL A 40 -10.00 -14.19 -6.51
N THR A 41 -9.12 -15.12 -6.16
CA THR A 41 -7.71 -14.86 -5.95
C THR A 41 -6.83 -15.97 -6.52
N GLY A 42 -5.52 -15.77 -6.53
CA GLY A 42 -4.55 -16.79 -6.85
C GLY A 42 -4.30 -17.79 -5.71
N ILE A 43 -3.45 -18.77 -5.98
CA ILE A 43 -2.89 -19.64 -4.94
C ILE A 43 -1.81 -18.85 -4.21
N PRO A 44 -1.79 -18.77 -2.86
CA PRO A 44 -0.83 -17.97 -2.11
C PRO A 44 0.62 -18.34 -2.43
N ASN A 45 1.43 -17.34 -2.75
CA ASN A 45 2.84 -17.53 -3.12
C ASN A 45 3.74 -16.31 -2.88
N TYR A 46 3.17 -15.16 -2.47
CA TYR A 46 3.89 -13.92 -2.20
C TYR A 46 4.20 -13.77 -0.70
N PRO A 47 5.39 -13.32 -0.29
CA PRO A 47 6.53 -12.92 -1.11
C PRO A 47 7.48 -14.05 -1.48
N GLN A 48 7.29 -15.27 -0.95
CA GLN A 48 8.24 -16.38 -0.96
C GLN A 48 8.53 -16.96 -2.36
N GLY A 49 7.71 -16.65 -3.35
CA GLY A 49 7.87 -17.16 -4.72
C GLY A 49 7.49 -18.63 -4.92
N LYS A 50 7.00 -19.30 -3.88
CA LYS A 50 6.50 -20.70 -3.88
C LYS A 50 5.16 -20.77 -3.17
N TYR A 51 4.36 -21.81 -3.45
CA TYR A 51 3.10 -22.00 -2.73
C TYR A 51 3.32 -22.12 -1.23
N TYR A 52 2.41 -21.55 -0.47
CA TYR A 52 2.36 -21.73 0.98
C TYR A 52 2.00 -23.17 1.33
N ASP A 53 2.46 -23.63 2.49
CA ASP A 53 2.17 -24.95 2.98
C ASP A 53 0.66 -25.20 3.09
N GLY A 54 0.21 -26.35 2.60
CA GLY A 54 -1.20 -26.71 2.54
C GLY A 54 -1.99 -26.11 1.37
N TYR A 55 -1.40 -25.26 0.54
CA TYR A 55 -2.01 -24.71 -0.68
C TYR A 55 -1.38 -25.33 -1.95
N GLY A 56 -2.13 -25.33 -3.05
CA GLY A 56 -1.64 -25.87 -4.32
C GLY A 56 -2.73 -25.97 -5.39
N LEU A 57 -2.34 -26.45 -6.57
CA LEU A 57 -3.26 -26.55 -7.72
C LEU A 57 -4.55 -27.33 -7.42
N PHE A 58 -4.47 -28.33 -6.54
CA PHE A 58 -5.59 -29.18 -6.15
C PHE A 58 -5.93 -29.12 -4.65
N LYS A 59 -5.25 -28.23 -3.89
CA LYS A 59 -5.43 -28.07 -2.45
C LYS A 59 -6.00 -26.70 -2.10
N LYS A 60 -6.96 -26.67 -1.17
CA LYS A 60 -7.60 -25.42 -0.66
C LYS A 60 -8.04 -24.43 -1.74
N ARG A 61 -8.68 -24.95 -2.78
CA ARG A 61 -9.22 -24.13 -3.89
C ARG A 61 -10.44 -23.30 -3.48
N LYS A 62 -11.11 -23.69 -2.40
CA LYS A 62 -12.21 -22.94 -1.77
C LYS A 62 -12.03 -22.98 -0.26
N GLU A 63 -12.25 -21.87 0.38
CA GLU A 63 -12.29 -21.76 1.84
C GLU A 63 -13.16 -20.59 2.25
N THR A 64 -13.56 -20.55 3.52
CA THR A 64 -14.25 -19.42 4.12
C THR A 64 -13.31 -18.76 5.12
N TYR A 65 -13.20 -17.42 5.08
CA TYR A 65 -12.38 -16.64 5.99
C TYR A 65 -13.17 -15.42 6.47
N LYS A 66 -13.32 -15.25 7.79
CA LYS A 66 -14.04 -14.13 8.40
C LYS A 66 -15.40 -13.85 7.76
N GLY A 67 -16.15 -14.88 7.38
CA GLY A 67 -17.48 -14.76 6.80
C GLY A 67 -17.54 -14.48 5.29
N MET A 68 -16.40 -14.43 4.61
CA MET A 68 -16.32 -14.29 3.16
C MET A 68 -15.92 -15.61 2.49
N ASP A 69 -16.40 -15.84 1.27
CA ASP A 69 -16.02 -16.99 0.46
C ASP A 69 -14.78 -16.68 -0.37
N ILE A 70 -13.75 -17.52 -0.32
CA ILE A 70 -12.54 -17.39 -1.12
C ILE A 70 -12.50 -18.50 -2.17
N ILE A 71 -12.28 -18.12 -3.43
CA ILE A 71 -12.11 -19.02 -4.57
C ILE A 71 -10.74 -18.77 -5.17
N ARG A 72 -9.87 -19.80 -5.13
CA ARG A 72 -8.53 -19.73 -5.71
C ARG A 72 -8.51 -20.30 -7.10
N ILE A 73 -8.12 -19.49 -8.07
CA ILE A 73 -7.89 -19.96 -9.44
C ILE A 73 -6.44 -20.43 -9.60
N PRO A 74 -6.14 -21.35 -10.54
CA PRO A 74 -4.78 -21.80 -10.79
C PRO A 74 -3.83 -20.64 -11.06
N LEU A 75 -2.64 -20.70 -10.47
CA LEU A 75 -1.61 -19.68 -10.60
C LEU A 75 -0.24 -20.36 -10.57
N ILE A 76 0.65 -20.04 -11.50
CA ILE A 76 2.05 -20.44 -11.43
C ILE A 76 2.74 -19.63 -10.34
N PRO A 77 3.54 -20.24 -9.44
CA PRO A 77 4.23 -19.48 -8.41
C PRO A 77 5.13 -18.39 -9.00
N ARG A 78 5.24 -17.28 -8.30
CA ARG A 78 5.99 -16.10 -8.73
C ARG A 78 7.48 -16.38 -9.01
N GLY A 79 8.07 -17.38 -8.31
CA GLY A 79 9.50 -17.67 -8.42
C GLY A 79 10.38 -16.50 -8.02
N ASN A 80 11.66 -16.56 -8.43
CA ASN A 80 12.66 -15.58 -8.04
C ASN A 80 13.25 -14.82 -9.25
N ASN A 81 12.70 -14.97 -10.45
CA ASN A 81 13.20 -14.32 -11.66
C ASN A 81 12.05 -13.68 -12.48
N ALA A 82 12.41 -12.84 -13.44
CA ALA A 82 11.47 -12.08 -14.25
C ALA A 82 10.56 -12.97 -15.11
N ILE A 83 11.07 -14.10 -15.62
CA ILE A 83 10.28 -15.02 -16.46
C ILE A 83 9.19 -15.68 -15.61
N MET A 84 9.53 -16.18 -14.45
CA MET A 84 8.55 -16.78 -13.52
C MET A 84 7.51 -15.78 -13.07
N LEU A 85 7.93 -14.51 -12.85
CA LEU A 85 7.03 -13.42 -12.52
C LEU A 85 6.04 -13.14 -13.67
N ALA A 86 6.51 -13.09 -14.91
CA ALA A 86 5.65 -12.91 -16.08
C ALA A 86 4.67 -14.08 -16.26
N LEU A 87 5.14 -15.32 -16.07
CA LEU A 87 4.28 -16.51 -16.10
C LEU A 87 3.26 -16.51 -14.97
N ASN A 88 3.62 -16.05 -13.78
CA ASN A 88 2.69 -15.88 -12.66
C ASN A 88 1.54 -14.94 -13.06
N TYR A 89 1.85 -13.78 -13.62
CA TYR A 89 0.86 -12.79 -14.06
C TYR A 89 -0.04 -13.33 -15.18
N LEU A 90 0.57 -13.92 -16.20
CA LEU A 90 -0.15 -14.50 -17.33
C LEU A 90 -1.07 -15.66 -16.90
N SER A 91 -0.58 -16.53 -16.01
CA SER A 91 -1.37 -17.67 -15.53
C SER A 91 -2.62 -17.25 -14.77
N PHE A 92 -2.57 -16.14 -14.02
CA PHE A 92 -3.76 -15.57 -13.36
C PHE A 92 -4.79 -15.08 -14.40
N VAL A 93 -4.34 -14.40 -15.45
CA VAL A 93 -5.21 -13.90 -16.52
C VAL A 93 -5.88 -15.06 -17.24
N VAL A 94 -5.11 -16.07 -17.66
CA VAL A 94 -5.62 -17.25 -18.36
C VAL A 94 -6.61 -18.02 -17.49
N SER A 95 -6.26 -18.29 -16.25
CA SER A 95 -7.14 -19.00 -15.30
C SER A 95 -8.41 -18.19 -15.01
N GLY A 96 -8.29 -16.88 -14.90
CA GLY A 96 -9.42 -15.96 -14.71
C GLY A 96 -10.34 -15.91 -15.92
N PHE A 97 -9.79 -16.01 -17.14
CA PHE A 97 -10.60 -16.11 -18.35
C PHE A 97 -11.47 -17.36 -18.34
N PHE A 98 -10.91 -18.54 -18.02
CA PHE A 98 -11.69 -19.78 -17.91
C PHE A 98 -12.66 -19.71 -16.72
N TRP A 99 -12.22 -19.21 -15.57
CA TRP A 99 -13.11 -19.03 -14.42
C TRP A 99 -14.35 -18.19 -14.78
N LYS A 100 -14.19 -17.08 -15.48
CA LYS A 100 -15.29 -16.22 -15.90
C LYS A 100 -16.29 -16.94 -16.82
N ILE A 101 -15.83 -17.91 -17.62
CA ILE A 101 -16.71 -18.67 -18.51
C ILE A 101 -17.59 -19.63 -17.71
N PHE A 102 -17.00 -20.36 -16.78
CA PHE A 102 -17.65 -21.48 -16.08
C PHE A 102 -18.30 -21.10 -14.73
N THR A 103 -18.00 -19.91 -14.20
CA THR A 103 -18.56 -19.50 -12.90
C THR A 103 -20.07 -19.30 -12.95
N LYS A 104 -20.75 -19.82 -11.91
CA LYS A 104 -22.19 -19.62 -11.67
C LYS A 104 -22.47 -18.48 -10.65
N ILE A 105 -21.42 -17.83 -10.12
CA ILE A 105 -21.57 -16.75 -9.16
C ILE A 105 -22.40 -15.64 -9.79
N LYS A 106 -23.35 -15.13 -9.00
CA LYS A 106 -24.11 -13.91 -9.30
C LYS A 106 -23.77 -12.89 -8.26
N ALA A 107 -23.10 -11.81 -8.67
CA ALA A 107 -22.77 -10.67 -7.81
C ALA A 107 -23.49 -9.43 -8.32
N ASP A 108 -23.65 -8.44 -7.44
CA ASP A 108 -24.24 -7.15 -7.79
C ASP A 108 -23.17 -6.18 -8.30
N TYR A 109 -21.92 -6.33 -7.81
CA TYR A 109 -20.76 -5.52 -8.20
C TYR A 109 -19.52 -6.36 -8.35
N VAL A 110 -18.58 -5.86 -9.15
CA VAL A 110 -17.19 -6.30 -9.15
C VAL A 110 -16.34 -5.19 -8.52
N PHE A 111 -15.53 -5.55 -7.54
CA PHE A 111 -14.50 -4.69 -6.99
C PHE A 111 -13.13 -5.31 -7.27
N ILE A 112 -12.29 -4.60 -7.99
CA ILE A 112 -10.94 -5.03 -8.35
C ILE A 112 -9.96 -4.27 -7.49
N PHE A 113 -9.19 -4.99 -6.67
CA PHE A 113 -8.11 -4.41 -5.89
C PHE A 113 -6.81 -4.57 -6.66
N GLU A 114 -6.37 -3.48 -7.25
CA GLU A 114 -5.18 -3.48 -8.07
C GLU A 114 -3.97 -3.03 -7.26
N VAL A 115 -3.15 -4.00 -6.90
CA VAL A 115 -1.72 -3.88 -6.66
C VAL A 115 -1.01 -4.51 -7.85
N SER A 116 0.27 -4.22 -8.08
CA SER A 116 0.97 -4.87 -9.21
C SER A 116 0.78 -6.41 -9.20
N PRO A 117 0.33 -6.99 -10.31
CA PRO A 117 0.23 -6.44 -11.65
C PRO A 117 -1.17 -5.93 -12.03
N MET A 118 -1.27 -4.89 -12.87
CA MET A 118 -2.54 -4.42 -13.44
C MET A 118 -3.28 -5.51 -14.24
N THR A 119 -2.57 -6.49 -14.79
CA THR A 119 -3.19 -7.60 -15.54
C THR A 119 -4.23 -8.36 -14.74
N GLN A 120 -4.14 -8.36 -13.41
CA GLN A 120 -5.12 -9.00 -12.53
C GLN A 120 -6.53 -8.42 -12.64
N ALA A 121 -6.67 -7.22 -13.19
CA ALA A 121 -7.98 -6.59 -13.39
C ALA A 121 -8.77 -7.22 -14.54
N LEU A 122 -8.12 -7.82 -15.51
CA LEU A 122 -8.76 -8.37 -16.71
C LEU A 122 -9.90 -9.38 -16.42
N PRO A 123 -9.73 -10.38 -15.54
CA PRO A 123 -10.82 -11.31 -15.18
C PRO A 123 -12.05 -10.60 -14.62
N GLY A 124 -11.84 -9.57 -13.79
CA GLY A 124 -12.93 -8.78 -13.21
C GLY A 124 -13.70 -7.97 -14.24
N VAL A 125 -12.99 -7.25 -15.09
CA VAL A 125 -13.56 -6.46 -16.19
C VAL A 125 -14.35 -7.36 -17.15
N TRP A 126 -13.80 -8.53 -17.50
CA TRP A 126 -14.50 -9.48 -18.38
C TRP A 126 -15.73 -10.11 -17.73
N TYR A 127 -15.68 -10.38 -16.41
CA TYR A 127 -16.82 -10.91 -15.67
C TYR A 127 -17.92 -9.85 -15.58
N ALA A 128 -17.59 -8.62 -15.20
CA ALA A 128 -18.54 -7.52 -15.10
C ALA A 128 -19.25 -7.26 -16.42
N LYS A 129 -18.48 -7.21 -17.54
CA LYS A 129 -19.07 -7.08 -18.89
C LYS A 129 -20.03 -8.23 -19.25
N LYS A 130 -19.62 -9.50 -18.95
CA LYS A 130 -20.46 -10.67 -19.22
C LYS A 130 -21.76 -10.65 -18.42
N ARG A 131 -21.72 -10.15 -17.18
CA ARG A 131 -22.87 -10.11 -16.27
C ARG A 131 -23.68 -8.81 -16.34
N LYS A 132 -23.18 -7.81 -17.09
CA LYS A 132 -23.75 -6.46 -17.18
C LYS A 132 -23.96 -5.83 -15.79
N ILE A 133 -22.93 -5.87 -14.95
CA ILE A 133 -22.92 -5.32 -13.61
C ILE A 133 -21.78 -4.31 -13.45
N PRO A 134 -21.91 -3.35 -12.52
CA PRO A 134 -20.89 -2.35 -12.29
C PRO A 134 -19.54 -2.93 -11.94
N CYS A 135 -18.48 -2.30 -12.47
CA CYS A 135 -17.08 -2.66 -12.28
C CYS A 135 -16.33 -1.49 -11.64
N TYR A 136 -15.83 -1.72 -10.42
CA TYR A 136 -15.03 -0.77 -9.67
C TYR A 136 -13.59 -1.23 -9.63
N LEU A 137 -12.67 -0.31 -9.91
CA LEU A 137 -11.23 -0.55 -9.85
C LEU A 137 -10.61 0.33 -8.76
N TYR A 138 -9.82 -0.26 -7.89
CA TYR A 138 -9.01 0.48 -6.93
C TYR A 138 -7.55 0.37 -7.32
N VAL A 139 -6.99 1.49 -7.79
CA VAL A 139 -5.61 1.61 -8.28
C VAL A 139 -4.71 2.01 -7.12
N THR A 140 -3.79 1.12 -6.76
CA THR A 140 -2.74 1.39 -5.76
C THR A 140 -1.35 1.50 -6.37
N ASP A 141 -1.18 1.02 -7.61
CA ASP A 141 0.04 1.10 -8.41
C ASP A 141 -0.27 1.59 -9.82
N LEU A 142 0.45 2.59 -10.32
CA LEU A 142 0.28 3.07 -11.69
C LEU A 142 1.04 2.21 -12.70
N TRP A 143 0.33 1.75 -13.72
CA TRP A 143 0.87 1.03 -14.86
C TRP A 143 0.64 1.83 -16.14
N PRO A 144 1.58 1.82 -17.11
CA PRO A 144 2.82 1.01 -17.20
C PRO A 144 4.01 1.55 -16.40
N GLU A 145 3.92 2.71 -15.74
CA GLU A 145 5.01 3.44 -15.09
C GLU A 145 5.77 2.57 -14.07
N ASN A 146 5.04 1.82 -13.25
CA ASN A 146 5.65 0.90 -12.27
C ASN A 146 6.42 -0.25 -12.93
N VAL A 147 6.04 -0.67 -14.15
CA VAL A 147 6.77 -1.71 -14.89
C VAL A 147 8.14 -1.22 -15.33
N GLU A 148 8.22 0.02 -15.78
CA GLU A 148 9.48 0.64 -16.17
C GLU A 148 10.45 0.75 -14.99
N ILE A 149 9.97 1.25 -13.86
CA ILE A 149 10.80 1.57 -12.69
C ILE A 149 11.12 0.33 -11.86
N VAL A 150 10.13 -0.51 -11.56
CA VAL A 150 10.29 -1.64 -10.64
C VAL A 150 10.81 -2.89 -11.34
N ALA A 151 10.40 -3.13 -12.59
CA ALA A 151 10.84 -4.27 -13.38
C ALA A 151 12.01 -3.96 -14.32
N GLY A 152 12.42 -2.69 -14.46
CA GLY A 152 13.52 -2.27 -15.32
C GLY A 152 13.25 -2.47 -16.81
N ILE A 153 11.96 -2.56 -17.22
CA ILE A 153 11.58 -2.76 -18.62
C ILE A 153 11.52 -1.41 -19.32
N THR A 154 12.51 -1.11 -20.17
CA THR A 154 12.63 0.14 -20.91
C THR A 154 12.17 0.05 -22.38
N ASN A 155 11.81 -1.15 -22.84
CA ASN A 155 11.37 -1.36 -24.21
C ASN A 155 10.03 -0.66 -24.48
N LYS A 156 10.05 0.42 -25.26
CA LYS A 156 8.87 1.25 -25.58
C LYS A 156 7.71 0.47 -26.21
N ARG A 157 7.99 -0.58 -27.01
CA ARG A 157 6.92 -1.40 -27.62
C ARG A 157 6.18 -2.22 -26.56
N ILE A 158 6.91 -2.76 -25.58
CA ILE A 158 6.32 -3.50 -24.46
C ILE A 158 5.51 -2.54 -23.58
N LEU A 159 6.08 -1.40 -23.21
CA LEU A 159 5.38 -0.39 -22.40
C LEU A 159 4.12 0.13 -23.09
N ASN A 160 4.18 0.37 -24.40
CA ASN A 160 2.99 0.77 -25.17
C ASN A 160 1.92 -0.32 -25.21
N ALA A 161 2.29 -1.59 -25.39
CA ALA A 161 1.34 -2.70 -25.36
C ALA A 161 0.68 -2.85 -23.97
N ILE A 162 1.45 -2.66 -22.89
CA ILE A 162 0.91 -2.61 -21.53
C ILE A 162 -0.01 -1.40 -21.36
N GLY A 163 0.37 -0.24 -21.89
CA GLY A 163 -0.45 0.98 -21.88
C GLY A 163 -1.81 0.77 -22.53
N VAL A 164 -1.86 0.15 -23.71
CA VAL A 164 -3.13 -0.21 -24.40
C VAL A 164 -4.00 -1.13 -23.54
N MET A 165 -3.38 -2.08 -22.83
CA MET A 165 -4.12 -2.95 -21.91
C MET A 165 -4.67 -2.16 -20.72
N VAL A 166 -3.90 -1.23 -20.16
CA VAL A 166 -4.33 -0.36 -19.06
C VAL A 166 -5.52 0.50 -19.49
N ASP A 167 -5.42 1.15 -20.67
CA ASP A 167 -6.50 1.97 -21.21
C ASP A 167 -7.77 1.13 -21.50
N TYR A 168 -7.59 -0.11 -21.96
CA TYR A 168 -8.69 -1.07 -22.12
C TYR A 168 -9.40 -1.35 -20.78
N ILE A 169 -8.65 -1.49 -19.67
CA ILE A 169 -9.20 -1.73 -18.33
C ILE A 169 -9.94 -0.49 -17.84
N TYR A 170 -9.30 0.69 -17.87
CA TYR A 170 -9.89 1.94 -17.39
C TYR A 170 -11.19 2.28 -18.13
N LYS A 171 -11.21 2.13 -19.45
CA LYS A 171 -12.41 2.39 -20.26
C LYS A 171 -13.62 1.53 -19.85
N ARG A 172 -13.38 0.35 -19.26
CA ARG A 172 -14.43 -0.62 -18.88
C ARG A 172 -14.82 -0.59 -17.43
N CYS A 173 -14.18 0.23 -16.64
CA CYS A 173 -14.56 0.46 -15.27
C CYS A 173 -15.59 1.60 -15.20
N ASP A 174 -16.63 1.42 -14.38
CA ASP A 174 -17.64 2.43 -14.13
C ASP A 174 -17.12 3.48 -13.14
N ARG A 175 -16.26 3.06 -12.22
CA ARG A 175 -15.55 3.93 -11.26
C ARG A 175 -14.14 3.42 -11.06
N ILE A 176 -13.22 4.36 -10.85
CA ILE A 176 -11.82 4.11 -10.55
C ILE A 176 -11.47 4.90 -9.29
N PHE A 177 -11.14 4.18 -8.24
CA PHE A 177 -10.66 4.74 -6.99
C PHE A 177 -9.13 4.77 -7.02
N THR A 178 -8.53 5.81 -6.46
CA THR A 178 -7.08 5.95 -6.39
C THR A 178 -6.60 6.05 -4.95
N SER A 179 -5.48 5.42 -4.64
CA SER A 179 -4.85 5.50 -3.31
C SER A 179 -4.07 6.80 -3.09
N SER A 180 -3.73 7.49 -4.18
CA SER A 180 -3.06 8.79 -4.21
C SER A 180 -3.91 9.78 -4.99
N GLU A 181 -3.95 11.03 -4.55
CA GLU A 181 -4.72 12.08 -5.24
C GLU A 181 -4.08 12.42 -6.60
N SER A 182 -2.76 12.45 -6.64
CA SER A 182 -1.98 12.71 -7.86
C SER A 182 -2.16 11.63 -8.94
N PHE A 183 -2.60 10.41 -8.60
CA PHE A 183 -2.91 9.38 -9.59
C PHE A 183 -4.09 9.78 -10.48
N ILE A 184 -5.00 10.61 -9.98
CA ILE A 184 -6.17 11.08 -10.75
C ILE A 184 -5.71 11.78 -12.03
N GLN A 185 -4.78 12.74 -11.91
CA GLN A 185 -4.29 13.47 -13.08
C GLN A 185 -3.55 12.55 -14.05
N ALA A 186 -2.72 11.64 -13.53
CA ALA A 186 -2.00 10.68 -14.37
C ALA A 186 -2.95 9.76 -15.18
N ILE A 187 -4.09 9.39 -14.60
CA ILE A 187 -5.12 8.56 -15.27
C ILE A 187 -5.94 9.41 -16.26
N VAL A 188 -6.24 10.67 -15.93
CA VAL A 188 -6.88 11.62 -16.87
C VAL A 188 -6.01 11.87 -18.10
N ASP A 189 -4.70 12.05 -17.92
CA ASP A 189 -3.74 12.27 -19.02
C ASP A 189 -3.68 11.07 -20.00
N ARG A 190 -4.13 9.88 -19.55
CA ARG A 190 -4.31 8.69 -20.40
C ARG A 190 -5.66 8.67 -21.14
N GLY A 191 -6.50 9.69 -20.99
CA GLY A 191 -7.78 9.81 -21.68
C GLY A 191 -8.97 9.21 -20.91
N THR A 192 -8.85 8.95 -19.61
CA THR A 192 -9.97 8.54 -18.76
C THR A 192 -10.77 9.77 -18.31
N GLU A 193 -12.09 9.70 -18.37
CA GLU A 193 -13.00 10.76 -17.94
C GLU A 193 -12.81 11.04 -16.42
N ARG A 194 -12.63 12.34 -16.05
CA ARG A 194 -12.40 12.76 -14.67
C ARG A 194 -13.54 12.33 -13.73
N GLU A 195 -14.77 12.28 -14.23
CA GLU A 195 -15.98 11.94 -13.47
C GLU A 195 -16.01 10.48 -13.01
N LYS A 196 -15.20 9.60 -13.60
CA LYS A 196 -15.03 8.21 -13.17
C LYS A 196 -14.05 8.05 -12.03
N LEU A 197 -13.26 9.08 -11.73
CA LEU A 197 -12.12 9.00 -10.81
C LEU A 197 -12.45 9.60 -9.46
N GLU A 198 -12.13 8.86 -8.41
CA GLU A 198 -12.34 9.26 -7.01
C GLU A 198 -11.09 8.99 -6.19
N PHE A 199 -10.67 9.97 -5.43
CA PHE A 199 -9.66 9.78 -4.40
C PHE A 199 -10.27 9.02 -3.22
N TRP A 200 -9.82 7.80 -3.02
CA TRP A 200 -10.18 6.95 -1.89
C TRP A 200 -8.90 6.41 -1.26
N PRO A 201 -8.24 7.20 -0.39
CA PRO A 201 -6.96 6.84 0.20
C PRO A 201 -7.06 5.56 1.02
N GLN A 202 -5.92 4.95 1.28
CA GLN A 202 -5.85 3.87 2.25
C GLN A 202 -6.08 4.44 3.66
N TYR A 203 -6.55 3.59 4.56
CA TYR A 203 -6.64 3.87 5.99
C TYR A 203 -5.68 2.97 6.77
N ALA A 204 -5.40 3.27 8.03
CA ALA A 204 -4.66 2.39 8.91
C ALA A 204 -5.57 1.31 9.51
N GLU A 205 -5.05 0.10 9.74
CA GLU A 205 -5.78 -0.94 10.48
C GLU A 205 -5.95 -0.54 11.95
N ASP A 206 -6.97 -1.04 12.61
CA ASP A 206 -7.43 -0.64 13.96
C ASP A 206 -6.35 -0.72 15.06
N TYR A 207 -5.29 -1.48 14.85
CA TYR A 207 -4.18 -1.56 15.78
C TYR A 207 -3.18 -0.40 15.64
N TYR A 208 -3.18 0.36 14.52
CA TYR A 208 -2.41 1.58 14.38
C TYR A 208 -3.13 2.74 15.08
N LYS A 209 -2.68 3.04 16.27
CA LYS A 209 -3.18 4.12 17.11
C LYS A 209 -2.09 4.55 18.08
N PRO A 210 -2.19 5.72 18.70
CA PRO A 210 -1.24 6.11 19.73
C PRO A 210 -1.17 5.09 20.86
N VAL A 211 0.03 4.69 21.21
CA VAL A 211 0.32 3.79 22.35
C VAL A 211 1.10 4.60 23.39
N ASP A 212 0.72 4.48 24.65
CA ASP A 212 1.50 5.09 25.74
C ASP A 212 2.87 4.40 25.84
N LYS A 213 3.95 5.18 25.71
CA LYS A 213 5.34 4.69 25.81
C LYS A 213 5.57 3.81 27.05
N ARG A 214 4.88 4.12 28.17
CA ARG A 214 4.98 3.33 29.41
C ARG A 214 4.43 1.91 29.30
N ASN A 215 3.55 1.67 28.35
CA ASN A 215 2.92 0.38 28.10
C ASN A 215 3.61 -0.42 26.97
N ALA A 216 4.57 0.20 26.27
CA ALA A 216 5.32 -0.45 25.20
C ALA A 216 6.52 -1.22 25.79
N HIS A 217 6.67 -2.48 25.36
CA HIS A 217 7.80 -3.30 25.76
C HIS A 217 8.61 -3.74 24.54
N ILE A 218 9.62 -2.92 24.21
CA ILE A 218 10.47 -3.10 23.03
C ILE A 218 11.94 -3.21 23.46
N PRO A 219 12.37 -4.41 23.89
CA PRO A 219 13.76 -4.63 24.31
C PRO A 219 14.77 -4.47 23.17
N GLU A 220 14.30 -4.52 21.91
CA GLU A 220 15.13 -4.33 20.73
C GLU A 220 15.61 -2.88 20.55
N ILE A 221 14.99 -1.89 21.21
CA ILE A 221 15.42 -0.48 21.22
C ILE A 221 15.89 -0.13 22.63
N PRO A 222 17.18 0.22 22.83
CA PRO A 222 17.70 0.63 24.13
C PRO A 222 16.94 1.85 24.69
N ASN A 223 16.67 1.83 25.98
CA ASN A 223 16.08 2.97 26.68
C ASN A 223 17.21 3.87 27.19
N ASP A 224 17.65 4.78 26.35
CA ASP A 224 18.70 5.76 26.58
C ASP A 224 18.29 7.15 26.07
N ASP A 225 19.15 8.16 26.20
CA ASP A 225 18.88 9.54 25.78
C ASP A 225 19.18 9.79 24.29
N ILE A 226 19.22 8.75 23.46
CA ILE A 226 19.44 8.86 22.02
C ILE A 226 18.10 9.07 21.31
N PHE A 227 18.04 10.04 20.40
CA PHE A 227 16.85 10.30 19.59
C PHE A 227 16.62 9.13 18.62
N ASN A 228 15.52 8.40 18.80
CA ASN A 228 15.20 7.18 18.07
C ASN A 228 14.32 7.48 16.86
N ILE A 229 14.81 7.17 15.65
CA ILE A 229 14.09 7.27 14.39
C ILE A 229 13.76 5.87 13.91
N ILE A 230 12.48 5.55 13.70
CA ILE A 230 12.07 4.23 13.22
C ILE A 230 11.74 4.24 11.73
N PHE A 231 12.28 3.28 11.00
CA PHE A 231 11.75 2.81 9.72
C PHE A 231 11.18 1.41 9.90
N ALA A 232 9.91 1.18 9.55
CA ALA A 232 9.30 -0.13 9.60
C ALA A 232 8.70 -0.52 8.24
N GLY A 233 9.17 -1.65 7.68
CA GLY A 233 8.63 -2.13 6.41
C GLY A 233 9.57 -2.99 5.58
N ASN A 234 9.25 -3.09 4.29
CA ASN A 234 10.12 -3.76 3.33
C ASN A 234 11.39 -2.93 3.06
N ILE A 235 12.55 -3.53 3.23
CA ILE A 235 13.85 -2.92 2.93
C ILE A 235 14.18 -3.22 1.46
N GLY A 236 13.55 -2.46 0.57
CA GLY A 236 13.69 -2.60 -0.88
C GLY A 236 14.30 -1.36 -1.53
N PHE A 237 14.78 -1.47 -2.77
CA PHE A 237 15.37 -0.36 -3.53
C PHE A 237 14.42 0.84 -3.66
N ALA A 238 13.11 0.59 -3.83
CA ALA A 238 12.11 1.64 -3.94
C ALA A 238 12.00 2.53 -2.70
N GLN A 239 12.53 2.10 -1.56
CA GLN A 239 12.48 2.87 -0.31
C GLN A 239 13.59 3.92 -0.21
N GLY A 240 14.60 3.93 -1.09
CA GLY A 240 15.67 4.95 -1.09
C GLY A 240 16.43 5.07 0.23
N LEU A 241 16.64 3.95 0.94
CA LEU A 241 17.33 3.96 2.23
C LEU A 241 18.85 4.15 2.11
N ASP A 242 19.37 4.15 0.91
CA ASP A 242 20.77 4.46 0.58
C ASP A 242 21.20 5.88 0.98
N VAL A 243 20.24 6.80 1.14
CA VAL A 243 20.47 8.16 1.67
C VAL A 243 20.89 8.17 3.15
N LEU A 244 20.51 7.16 3.92
CA LEU A 244 20.67 7.17 5.39
C LEU A 244 22.16 7.11 5.83
N PRO A 245 23.05 6.29 5.26
CA PRO A 245 24.45 6.27 5.66
C PRO A 245 25.16 7.63 5.46
N GLU A 246 24.85 8.35 4.36
CA GLU A 246 25.39 9.68 4.12
C GLU A 246 24.83 10.71 5.11
N ALA A 247 23.53 10.70 5.37
CA ALA A 247 22.93 11.55 6.38
C ALA A 247 23.49 11.27 7.78
N ALA A 248 23.69 10.00 8.14
CA ALA A 248 24.31 9.61 9.42
C ALA A 248 25.75 10.11 9.55
N LYS A 249 26.51 10.16 8.47
CA LYS A 249 27.86 10.72 8.46
C LYS A 249 27.84 12.21 8.80
N ILE A 250 26.94 12.99 8.22
CA ILE A 250 26.75 14.41 8.52
C ILE A 250 26.34 14.59 10.00
N LEU A 251 25.43 13.77 10.49
CA LEU A 251 24.99 13.81 11.90
C LEU A 251 26.13 13.46 12.86
N LYS A 252 27.02 12.55 12.47
CA LYS A 252 28.22 12.20 13.26
C LYS A 252 29.23 13.36 13.31
N GLU A 253 29.47 14.02 12.17
CA GLU A 253 30.34 15.21 12.09
C GLU A 253 29.85 16.35 13.00
N THR A 254 28.53 16.48 13.17
CA THR A 254 27.88 17.47 14.04
C THR A 254 27.62 16.96 15.45
N ASN A 255 28.07 15.75 15.79
CA ASN A 255 27.84 15.09 17.08
C ASN A 255 26.36 15.03 17.51
N THR A 256 25.46 14.88 16.52
CA THR A 256 24.01 14.75 16.76
C THR A 256 23.70 13.29 17.12
N LYS A 257 23.20 13.05 18.33
CA LYS A 257 22.93 11.71 18.86
C LYS A 257 21.60 11.17 18.37
N VAL A 258 21.61 10.37 17.35
CA VAL A 258 20.40 9.70 16.80
C VAL A 258 20.66 8.22 16.56
N ARG A 259 19.60 7.43 16.51
CA ARG A 259 19.62 6.01 16.17
C ARG A 259 18.55 5.71 15.13
N PHE A 260 18.95 5.19 13.98
CA PHE A 260 18.05 4.65 12.98
C PHE A 260 17.71 3.20 13.32
N ASN A 261 16.50 2.96 13.81
CA ASN A 261 15.96 1.63 14.08
C ASN A 261 15.29 1.10 12.79
N ILE A 262 15.96 0.21 12.08
CA ILE A 262 15.51 -0.33 10.79
C ILE A 262 14.83 -1.67 11.02
N VAL A 263 13.49 -1.65 11.09
CA VAL A 263 12.66 -2.83 11.37
C VAL A 263 12.15 -3.43 10.08
N GLY A 264 12.59 -4.62 9.72
CA GLY A 264 12.09 -5.29 8.53
C GLY A 264 13.08 -6.23 7.85
N ASP A 265 12.71 -6.58 6.62
CA ASP A 265 13.50 -7.41 5.73
C ASP A 265 13.30 -6.98 4.29
N GLY A 266 14.20 -7.38 3.39
CA GLY A 266 14.10 -7.06 1.97
C GLY A 266 15.42 -7.19 1.23
N ARG A 267 15.35 -7.12 -0.10
CA ARG A 267 16.50 -7.37 -0.97
C ARG A 267 17.64 -6.35 -0.85
N PHE A 268 17.34 -5.17 -0.29
CA PHE A 268 18.34 -4.10 -0.09
C PHE A 268 18.99 -4.13 1.29
N LYS A 269 18.55 -5.01 2.22
CA LYS A 269 19.01 -5.03 3.62
C LYS A 269 20.54 -5.21 3.73
N GLU A 270 21.08 -6.18 3.04
CA GLU A 270 22.54 -6.46 3.10
C GLU A 270 23.35 -5.35 2.42
N THR A 271 22.85 -4.78 1.31
CA THR A 271 23.48 -3.61 0.68
C THR A 271 23.50 -2.41 1.62
N LEU A 272 22.37 -2.15 2.31
CA LEU A 272 22.30 -1.06 3.28
C LEU A 272 23.31 -1.25 4.43
N LYS A 273 23.47 -2.47 4.94
CA LYS A 273 24.47 -2.77 5.98
C LYS A 273 25.90 -2.51 5.47
N SER A 274 26.23 -2.96 4.24
CA SER A 274 27.53 -2.67 3.66
C SER A 274 27.79 -1.17 3.54
N ASN A 275 26.80 -0.40 3.07
CA ASN A 275 26.91 1.05 2.96
C ASN A 275 27.10 1.72 4.34
N VAL A 276 26.47 1.22 5.39
CA VAL A 276 26.61 1.69 6.78
C VAL A 276 28.05 1.46 7.28
N GLU A 277 28.61 0.27 7.03
CA GLU A 277 30.00 -0.06 7.41
C GLU A 277 31.02 0.78 6.60
N GLU A 278 30.83 0.90 5.29
CA GLU A 278 31.71 1.70 4.42
C GLU A 278 31.75 3.17 4.83
N ASN A 279 30.64 3.74 5.27
CA ASN A 279 30.55 5.11 5.79
C ASN A 279 30.99 5.23 7.26
N GLN A 280 31.35 4.14 7.93
CA GLN A 280 31.79 4.11 9.35
C GLN A 280 30.76 4.73 10.31
N VAL A 281 29.48 4.42 10.09
CA VAL A 281 28.35 4.95 10.89
C VAL A 281 27.51 3.84 11.53
N ALA A 282 28.08 2.66 11.74
CA ALA A 282 27.39 1.50 12.32
C ALA A 282 26.79 1.80 13.69
N ASP A 283 27.42 2.69 14.48
CA ASP A 283 26.94 3.17 15.77
C ASP A 283 25.64 3.99 15.72
N TYR A 284 25.23 4.44 14.53
CA TYR A 284 23.97 5.13 14.28
C TYR A 284 22.82 4.20 13.87
N PHE A 285 23.08 2.92 13.65
CA PHE A 285 22.09 1.98 13.11
C PHE A 285 21.81 0.81 14.04
N ASN A 286 20.52 0.47 14.15
CA ASN A 286 20.03 -0.71 14.82
C ASN A 286 19.13 -1.48 13.86
N PHE A 287 19.61 -2.63 13.38
CA PHE A 287 18.87 -3.49 12.46
C PHE A 287 18.06 -4.52 13.23
N ILE A 288 16.74 -4.43 13.10
CA ILE A 288 15.79 -5.29 13.81
C ILE A 288 15.09 -6.18 12.75
N ASP A 289 14.98 -7.46 13.04
CA ASP A 289 14.32 -8.39 12.14
C ASP A 289 12.82 -8.06 11.98
N LYS A 290 12.23 -8.57 10.89
CA LYS A 290 10.82 -8.37 10.57
C LYS A 290 9.92 -8.71 11.75
N GLN A 291 9.06 -7.77 12.11
CA GLN A 291 8.09 -7.88 13.20
C GLN A 291 6.66 -8.06 12.67
N PRO A 292 5.76 -8.66 13.45
CA PRO A 292 4.33 -8.62 13.17
C PRO A 292 3.83 -7.17 13.10
N ALA A 293 2.96 -6.87 12.15
CA ALA A 293 2.43 -5.51 11.96
C ALA A 293 1.75 -4.95 13.22
N THR A 294 1.14 -5.84 14.03
CA THR A 294 0.49 -5.48 15.30
C THR A 294 1.45 -4.99 16.40
N ARG A 295 2.77 -5.27 16.30
CA ARG A 295 3.79 -4.74 17.21
C ARG A 295 4.34 -3.37 16.80
N ILE A 296 4.16 -2.98 15.52
CA ILE A 296 4.75 -1.74 15.01
C ILE A 296 4.30 -0.49 15.77
N PRO A 297 3.02 -0.35 16.22
CA PRO A 297 2.63 0.78 17.04
C PRO A 297 3.42 0.93 18.34
N GLU A 298 3.82 -0.19 18.98
CA GLU A 298 4.67 -0.16 20.19
C GLU A 298 6.09 0.32 19.85
N PHE A 299 6.66 -0.13 18.74
CA PHE A 299 7.94 0.38 18.23
C PHE A 299 7.88 1.88 17.95
N MET A 300 6.79 2.37 17.37
CA MET A 300 6.57 3.79 17.13
C MET A 300 6.46 4.56 18.45
N ALA A 301 5.78 4.01 19.45
CA ALA A 301 5.57 4.66 20.75
C ALA A 301 6.89 4.89 21.53
N VAL A 302 7.92 4.06 21.33
CA VAL A 302 9.24 4.23 21.94
C VAL A 302 10.22 5.02 21.06
N SER A 303 9.80 5.43 19.89
CA SER A 303 10.59 6.22 18.94
C SER A 303 10.16 7.70 19.00
N ASP A 304 11.11 8.59 18.71
CA ASP A 304 10.88 10.03 18.71
C ASP A 304 10.36 10.51 17.34
N ALA A 305 10.71 9.80 16.27
CA ALA A 305 10.20 10.07 14.92
C ALA A 305 10.08 8.80 14.09
N THR A 306 9.21 8.82 13.08
CA THR A 306 9.10 7.77 12.07
C THR A 306 9.61 8.25 10.71
N LEU A 307 10.31 7.37 9.98
CA LEU A 307 10.89 7.69 8.67
C LEU A 307 10.04 7.10 7.55
N ILE A 308 9.68 7.94 6.58
CA ILE A 308 9.13 7.54 5.29
C ILE A 308 10.10 8.00 4.21
N SER A 309 10.69 7.06 3.51
CA SER A 309 11.65 7.33 2.45
C SER A 309 11.25 6.59 1.16
N LEU A 310 11.48 7.25 0.02
CA LEU A 310 11.28 6.70 -1.33
C LEU A 310 12.45 7.14 -2.22
N SER A 311 12.83 6.27 -3.15
CA SER A 311 13.81 6.60 -4.18
C SER A 311 13.28 7.71 -5.12
N LYS A 312 14.18 8.50 -5.66
CA LYS A 312 13.84 9.56 -6.62
C LYS A 312 13.25 8.98 -7.90
N SER A 313 11.98 9.28 -8.16
CA SER A 313 11.25 8.80 -9.34
C SER A 313 9.97 9.58 -9.55
N LYS A 314 9.59 9.81 -10.82
CA LYS A 314 8.30 10.46 -11.17
C LYS A 314 7.09 9.69 -10.62
N VAL A 315 7.12 8.37 -10.59
CA VAL A 315 6.00 7.56 -10.06
C VAL A 315 5.95 7.66 -8.55
N PHE A 316 7.09 7.63 -7.87
CA PHE A 316 7.11 7.73 -6.42
C PHE A 316 6.74 9.13 -5.94
N SER A 317 7.02 10.19 -6.71
CA SER A 317 6.59 11.55 -6.35
C SER A 317 5.07 11.75 -6.40
N ILE A 318 4.34 10.96 -7.17
CA ILE A 318 2.87 11.00 -7.22
C ILE A 318 2.21 9.88 -6.40
N THR A 319 3.01 9.11 -5.64
CA THR A 319 2.53 8.00 -4.81
C THR A 319 2.44 8.40 -3.35
N LEU A 320 1.28 8.23 -2.73
CA LEU A 320 1.13 8.30 -1.28
C LEU A 320 1.38 6.90 -0.68
N PRO A 321 2.52 6.67 0.00
CA PRO A 321 2.82 5.35 0.56
C PRO A 321 1.81 4.94 1.62
N ALA A 322 1.35 3.69 1.60
CA ALA A 322 0.38 3.16 2.56
C ALA A 322 0.81 3.25 4.04
N LYS A 323 2.11 3.34 4.30
CA LYS A 323 2.64 3.55 5.67
C LYS A 323 2.36 4.96 6.21
N THR A 324 2.09 5.95 5.34
CA THR A 324 1.77 7.32 5.76
C THR A 324 0.58 7.35 6.71
N GLN A 325 -0.50 6.66 6.35
CA GLN A 325 -1.69 6.60 7.20
C GLN A 325 -1.40 5.91 8.54
N SER A 326 -0.59 4.85 8.53
CA SER A 326 -0.21 4.13 9.75
C SER A 326 0.66 4.99 10.67
N CYS A 327 1.61 5.75 10.11
CA CYS A 327 2.46 6.67 10.87
C CYS A 327 1.64 7.81 11.49
N LEU A 328 0.79 8.46 10.70
CA LEU A 328 -0.08 9.54 11.18
C LEU A 328 -1.06 9.03 12.26
N ALA A 329 -1.64 7.85 12.08
CA ALA A 329 -2.56 7.26 13.05
C ALA A 329 -1.90 6.95 14.40
N CYS A 330 -0.60 6.65 14.42
CA CYS A 330 0.15 6.41 15.65
C CYS A 330 0.58 7.68 16.39
N GLY A 331 0.48 8.86 15.76
CA GLY A 331 0.80 10.12 16.41
C GLY A 331 2.28 10.27 16.73
N VAL A 332 3.14 9.98 15.75
CA VAL A 332 4.60 10.15 15.87
C VAL A 332 5.05 11.10 14.78
N PRO A 333 5.89 12.11 15.07
CA PRO A 333 6.41 13.02 14.07
C PRO A 333 7.05 12.29 12.90
N VAL A 334 6.78 12.75 11.67
CA VAL A 334 7.20 12.08 10.44
C VAL A 334 8.41 12.78 9.83
N ILE A 335 9.45 12.04 9.56
CA ILE A 335 10.58 12.47 8.72
C ILE A 335 10.34 11.91 7.33
N VAL A 336 10.30 12.77 6.32
CA VAL A 336 10.14 12.38 4.92
C VAL A 336 11.46 12.61 4.18
N SER A 337 11.92 11.56 3.46
CA SER A 337 12.96 11.64 2.45
C SER A 337 12.39 11.12 1.13
N ALA A 338 11.58 11.95 0.47
CA ALA A 338 10.85 11.60 -0.74
C ALA A 338 10.29 12.87 -1.40
N ASP A 339 10.02 12.84 -2.70
CA ASP A 339 9.43 13.96 -3.43
C ASP A 339 7.89 13.90 -3.47
N GLY A 340 7.24 15.05 -3.66
CA GLY A 340 5.85 15.17 -4.15
C GLY A 340 4.75 14.90 -3.12
N GLU A 341 3.73 14.10 -3.46
CA GLU A 341 2.47 13.99 -2.72
C GLU A 341 2.64 13.71 -1.23
N ILE A 342 3.62 12.91 -0.84
CA ILE A 342 3.89 12.64 0.58
C ILE A 342 4.35 13.89 1.33
N GLN A 343 5.20 14.73 0.71
CA GLN A 343 5.61 16.01 1.31
C GLN A 343 4.40 16.93 1.48
N ASP A 344 3.52 17.02 0.46
CA ASP A 344 2.31 17.84 0.53
C ASP A 344 1.40 17.41 1.68
N VAL A 345 1.23 16.10 1.88
CA VAL A 345 0.41 15.54 2.97
C VAL A 345 1.02 15.88 4.33
N ILE A 346 2.32 15.67 4.53
CA ILE A 346 2.96 15.91 5.84
C ILE A 346 3.06 17.41 6.15
N ASN A 347 3.33 18.26 5.15
CA ASN A 347 3.35 19.71 5.31
C ASN A 347 1.94 20.26 5.61
N LYS A 348 0.89 19.80 4.90
CA LYS A 348 -0.51 20.18 5.20
C LYS A 348 -0.97 19.73 6.58
N ALA A 349 -0.43 18.62 7.06
CA ALA A 349 -0.71 18.09 8.39
C ALA A 349 0.06 18.81 9.48
N ASP A 350 1.12 19.54 9.17
CA ASP A 350 2.11 20.06 10.15
C ASP A 350 2.57 18.95 11.11
N ALA A 351 2.81 17.76 10.54
CA ALA A 351 3.04 16.51 11.29
C ALA A 351 4.49 16.00 11.19
N GLY A 352 5.39 16.81 10.62
CA GLY A 352 6.76 16.35 10.41
C GLY A 352 7.62 17.32 9.60
N VAL A 353 8.75 16.79 9.12
CA VAL A 353 9.73 17.52 8.32
C VAL A 353 10.01 16.76 7.02
N CYS A 354 10.25 17.51 5.93
CA CYS A 354 10.41 16.90 4.60
C CYS A 354 11.72 17.35 3.96
N SER A 355 12.43 16.40 3.36
CA SER A 355 13.55 16.59 2.46
C SER A 355 13.30 15.85 1.14
N ASP A 356 13.93 16.30 0.06
CA ASP A 356 13.81 15.65 -1.24
C ASP A 356 14.41 14.25 -1.24
N ALA A 357 13.93 13.43 -2.17
CA ALA A 357 14.45 12.08 -2.35
C ALA A 357 15.95 12.09 -2.68
N GLY A 358 16.76 11.39 -1.86
CA GLY A 358 18.22 11.30 -2.01
C GLY A 358 19.00 12.52 -1.51
N ASP A 359 18.33 13.50 -0.88
CA ASP A 359 19.02 14.66 -0.26
C ASP A 359 19.47 14.31 1.18
N ALA A 360 20.67 13.75 1.31
CA ALA A 360 21.25 13.38 2.61
C ALA A 360 21.48 14.59 3.52
N LYS A 361 21.86 15.75 2.93
CA LYS A 361 22.10 16.97 3.68
C LYS A 361 20.82 17.55 4.26
N GLY A 362 19.81 17.73 3.42
CA GLY A 362 18.49 18.21 3.88
C GLY A 362 17.85 17.26 4.90
N LEU A 363 18.04 15.95 4.73
CA LEU A 363 17.58 14.96 5.70
C LEU A 363 18.29 15.13 7.05
N ALA A 364 19.63 15.29 7.07
CA ALA A 364 20.39 15.50 8.29
C ALA A 364 20.00 16.81 8.99
N GLU A 365 19.85 17.92 8.25
CA GLU A 365 19.41 19.22 8.78
C GLU A 365 18.01 19.12 9.42
N ASN A 366 17.08 18.44 8.78
CA ASN A 366 15.75 18.20 9.31
C ASN A 366 15.75 17.33 10.58
N ILE A 367 16.60 16.31 10.63
CA ILE A 367 16.79 15.50 11.84
C ILE A 367 17.34 16.35 12.99
N GLN A 368 18.36 17.19 12.74
CA GLN A 368 18.92 18.11 13.74
C GLN A 368 17.87 19.08 14.29
N LYS A 369 16.99 19.59 13.40
CA LYS A 369 15.87 20.44 13.78
C LYS A 369 14.94 19.72 14.76
N LEU A 370 14.57 18.47 14.49
CA LEU A 370 13.71 17.68 15.38
C LEU A 370 14.40 17.37 16.72
N VAL A 371 15.70 16.99 16.69
CA VAL A 371 16.47 16.71 17.93
C VAL A 371 16.56 17.91 18.83
N SER A 372 16.66 19.13 18.28
CA SER A 372 16.74 20.39 19.02
C SER A 372 15.38 21.03 19.33
N MET A 373 14.30 20.42 18.85
CA MET A 373 12.95 20.96 18.98
C MET A 373 12.45 20.95 20.43
N PRO A 374 11.80 22.04 20.91
CA PRO A 374 11.16 22.03 22.23
C PRO A 374 10.14 20.90 22.34
N GLY A 375 10.12 20.23 23.52
CA GLY A 375 9.25 19.08 23.72
C GLY A 375 7.75 19.35 23.56
N GLN A 376 7.30 20.62 23.69
CA GLN A 376 5.90 20.97 23.42
C GLN A 376 5.63 20.98 21.91
N GLU A 377 6.48 21.59 21.09
CA GLU A 377 6.34 21.60 19.63
C GLU A 377 6.34 20.18 19.05
N HIS A 378 7.20 19.31 19.61
CA HIS A 378 7.23 17.90 19.22
C HIS A 378 5.91 17.17 19.54
N LYS A 379 5.28 17.47 20.68
CA LYS A 379 3.96 16.93 21.06
C LYS A 379 2.85 17.48 20.15
N ASP A 380 2.91 18.77 19.83
CA ASP A 380 1.95 19.42 18.94
C ASP A 380 2.00 18.78 17.55
N MET A 381 3.20 18.53 17.01
CA MET A 381 3.41 17.85 15.74
C MET A 381 2.86 16.41 15.78
N ALA A 382 3.03 15.69 16.88
CA ALA A 382 2.48 14.35 17.09
C ALA A 382 0.94 14.37 17.13
N GLN A 383 0.33 15.36 17.79
CA GLN A 383 -1.13 15.54 17.83
C GLN A 383 -1.68 15.90 16.44
N ASN A 384 -1.01 16.81 15.74
CA ASN A 384 -1.37 17.19 14.37
C ASN A 384 -1.42 15.99 13.42
N ALA A 385 -0.51 15.01 13.59
CA ALA A 385 -0.52 13.77 12.83
C ALA A 385 -1.82 12.98 13.06
N VAL A 386 -2.25 12.82 14.31
CA VAL A 386 -3.50 12.10 14.66
C VAL A 386 -4.71 12.85 14.13
N ASP A 387 -4.76 14.16 14.32
CA ASP A 387 -5.90 14.99 13.89
C ASP A 387 -6.06 14.97 12.37
N TYR A 388 -4.93 15.05 11.64
CA TYR A 388 -4.95 14.95 10.19
C TYR A 388 -5.42 13.57 9.72
N TYR A 389 -4.95 12.49 10.36
CA TYR A 389 -5.40 11.13 10.08
C TYR A 389 -6.91 10.99 10.27
N GLN A 390 -7.43 11.41 11.42
CA GLN A 390 -8.86 11.33 11.73
C GLN A 390 -9.71 12.12 10.74
N LYS A 391 -9.24 13.28 10.31
CA LYS A 391 -9.97 14.14 9.37
C LYS A 391 -9.98 13.57 7.95
N ASN A 392 -8.88 12.99 7.48
CA ASN A 392 -8.67 12.69 6.06
C ASN A 392 -8.61 11.19 5.74
N PHE A 393 -8.23 10.36 6.70
CA PHE A 393 -7.96 8.93 6.48
C PHE A 393 -8.73 8.01 7.44
N ASP A 394 -9.71 8.55 8.18
CA ASP A 394 -10.52 7.76 9.10
C ASP A 394 -11.22 6.61 8.39
N LYS A 395 -11.02 5.40 8.92
CA LYS A 395 -11.52 4.15 8.36
C LYS A 395 -13.03 4.15 8.16
N GLU A 396 -13.78 4.55 9.20
CA GLU A 396 -15.24 4.54 9.14
C GLU A 396 -15.77 5.52 8.11
N THR A 397 -15.19 6.72 8.05
CA THR A 397 -15.54 7.75 7.06
C THR A 397 -15.31 7.26 5.65
N LEU A 398 -14.14 6.64 5.38
CA LEU A 398 -13.79 6.13 4.05
C LEU A 398 -14.69 4.95 3.64
N LEU A 399 -14.99 4.04 4.56
CA LEU A 399 -15.90 2.92 4.29
C LEU A 399 -17.35 3.41 4.09
N ASN A 400 -17.81 4.44 4.83
CA ASN A 400 -19.12 5.04 4.62
C ASN A 400 -19.24 5.71 3.24
N ARG A 401 -18.17 6.36 2.75
CA ARG A 401 -18.11 6.87 1.37
C ARG A 401 -18.26 5.75 0.35
N MET A 402 -17.58 4.60 0.57
CA MET A 402 -17.71 3.44 -0.32
C MET A 402 -19.13 2.86 -0.29
N ASP A 403 -19.76 2.76 0.88
CA ASP A 403 -21.17 2.34 1.01
C ASP A 403 -22.13 3.24 0.20
N GLN A 404 -21.87 4.55 0.15
CA GLN A 404 -22.64 5.48 -0.67
C GLN A 404 -22.48 5.17 -2.16
N TRP A 405 -21.26 4.88 -2.64
CA TRP A 405 -21.02 4.47 -4.03
C TRP A 405 -21.77 3.17 -4.37
N PHE A 406 -21.74 2.17 -3.49
CA PHE A 406 -22.48 0.93 -3.68
C PHE A 406 -24.01 1.13 -3.66
N SER A 407 -24.52 2.16 -2.99
CA SER A 407 -25.94 2.45 -2.89
C SER A 407 -26.49 3.30 -4.05
N ASN A 408 -25.71 4.21 -4.59
CA ASN A 408 -26.15 5.19 -5.59
C ASN A 408 -26.38 4.62 -6.99
N ILE A 409 -25.90 3.41 -7.29
CA ILE A 409 -26.06 2.80 -8.62
C ILE A 409 -27.52 2.46 -8.96
N ASN A 410 -28.37 2.22 -7.96
CA ASN A 410 -29.78 1.94 -8.21
C ASN A 410 -30.59 3.14 -8.73
N ARG A 411 -30.03 4.35 -8.73
CA ARG A 411 -30.73 5.55 -9.21
C ARG A 411 -30.52 5.85 -10.70
N ASN A 412 -29.49 5.23 -11.33
CA ASN A 412 -29.14 5.50 -12.72
C ASN A 412 -29.50 4.35 -13.69
N GLU A 413 -30.14 3.29 -13.25
CA GLU A 413 -30.57 2.18 -14.14
C GLU A 413 -31.76 2.52 -15.04
N GLY A 414 -32.33 3.73 -14.94
CA GLY A 414 -33.45 4.16 -15.77
C GLY A 414 -33.08 4.68 -17.17
N ASP A 415 -31.80 5.03 -17.45
CA ASP A 415 -31.44 5.82 -18.64
C ASP A 415 -30.21 5.35 -19.43
N LYS A 416 -29.83 4.09 -19.37
CA LYS A 416 -28.78 3.59 -20.26
C LYS A 416 -29.25 2.44 -21.13
N GLU A 417 -29.82 2.77 -22.30
CA GLU A 417 -29.77 1.91 -23.49
C GLU A 417 -28.29 1.68 -23.82
N TYR A 418 -27.84 0.46 -23.69
CA TYR A 418 -26.51 0.03 -24.09
C TYR A 418 -26.46 -0.13 -25.62
N VAL A 419 -25.89 0.84 -26.31
CA VAL A 419 -25.46 0.72 -27.70
C VAL A 419 -24.14 -0.05 -27.81
#